data_9ff3544057896fca8138f78eb55a3c13
#
_entry.id   9ff3544057896fca8138f78eb55a3c13
#
_cell.length_a   1.000
_cell.length_b   1.000
_cell.length_c   1.000
_cell.angle_alpha   90.00
_cell.angle_beta   90.00
_cell.angle_gamma   90.00
#
_symmetry.space_group_name_H-M   'P 1'
#
loop_
_entity.id
_entity.type
_entity.pdbx_description
1 polymer ?
#
loop_
_entity_poly.entity_id
_entity_poly.type
_entity_poly.pdbx_seq_one_letter_code
_entity_poly.pdbx_strand_id
1 'polypeptide(L)'
;MRAKQTVTRLKVPSDKVWDAMRSAAFLCIMVAIAGMSGRSSAESTGSGAVKIAVFEFELEDATPAAEYVGKPTTSDESLQKATVAAREQLAGSGRYSIVSVDGVDATQVHDRTLRNCDGCEAAIARKLGAQQSMIGIVNRATQTDYYVTVVIRDTNTGKILESQTANFAGGEEGWASGVRMLIKHQVLVQ
;
A
#
# COMPACT_ATOMS: atom_id res chain seq x y z
N MET A 1 46.19 12.80 14.41
CA MET A 1 45.49 12.87 15.71
C MET A 1 44.45 11.76 15.77
N ARG A 2 44.68 10.69 16.57
CA ARG A 2 43.77 9.57 16.72
C ARG A 2 42.92 9.79 17.96
N ALA A 3 41.61 9.90 17.80
CA ALA A 3 40.67 9.93 18.89
C ALA A 3 40.40 8.51 19.41
N LYS A 4 40.68 8.26 20.69
CA LYS A 4 40.35 7.03 21.40
C LYS A 4 38.87 7.07 21.80
N GLN A 5 38.08 6.15 21.29
CA GLN A 5 36.71 5.92 21.78
C GLN A 5 36.77 5.00 23.00
N THR A 6 36.32 5.51 24.12
CA THR A 6 36.17 4.77 25.39
C THR A 6 34.82 4.07 25.39
N VAL A 7 34.85 2.72 25.32
CA VAL A 7 33.63 1.90 25.43
C VAL A 7 33.33 1.68 26.89
N THR A 8 32.25 2.29 27.39
CA THR A 8 31.73 2.07 28.74
C THR A 8 30.88 0.79 28.76
N ARG A 9 31.36 -0.25 29.44
CA ARG A 9 30.60 -1.48 29.69
C ARG A 9 29.53 -1.21 30.76
N LEU A 10 28.26 -1.37 30.37
CA LEU A 10 27.15 -1.42 31.30
C LEU A 10 27.14 -2.79 32.02
N LYS A 11 27.20 -2.71 33.34
CA LYS A 11 27.19 -3.85 34.26
C LYS A 11 25.75 -4.34 34.44
N VAL A 12 25.47 -5.58 34.05
CA VAL A 12 24.19 -6.26 34.25
C VAL A 12 24.07 -6.66 35.71
N PRO A 13 22.99 -6.36 36.43
CA PRO A 13 22.76 -6.81 37.78
C PRO A 13 22.36 -8.30 37.83
N SER A 14 22.87 -9.01 38.82
CA SER A 14 22.82 -10.44 39.03
C SER A 14 21.44 -10.97 39.44
N ASP A 15 21.21 -12.24 39.08
CA ASP A 15 20.03 -13.09 39.17
C ASP A 15 19.53 -13.45 40.58
N LYS A 16 19.56 -12.56 41.55
CA LYS A 16 19.15 -12.91 42.95
C LYS A 16 17.85 -12.28 43.44
N VAL A 17 17.03 -11.70 42.58
CA VAL A 17 15.78 -11.05 43.02
C VAL A 17 14.52 -11.88 42.72
N TRP A 18 14.64 -13.03 42.10
CA TRP A 18 13.47 -13.82 41.66
C TRP A 18 12.97 -14.88 42.61
N ASP A 19 13.68 -15.14 43.75
CA ASP A 19 13.31 -16.24 44.67
C ASP A 19 12.48 -15.85 45.92
N ALA A 20 12.06 -14.61 46.06
CA ALA A 20 11.39 -14.16 47.29
C ALA A 20 9.86 -13.99 47.20
N MET A 21 9.19 -14.45 46.14
CA MET A 21 7.72 -14.32 46.02
C MET A 21 6.99 -15.66 45.76
N ARG A 22 7.50 -16.72 46.31
CA ARG A 22 6.79 -18.02 46.35
C ARG A 22 6.59 -18.46 47.78
N SER A 23 5.65 -17.87 48.50
CA SER A 23 4.97 -18.52 49.65
C SER A 23 4.06 -17.52 50.34
N ALA A 24 2.78 -17.54 50.05
CA ALA A 24 1.75 -17.36 51.09
C ALA A 24 0.35 -17.51 50.51
N ALA A 25 -0.31 -18.50 51.04
CA ALA A 25 -1.74 -18.56 51.33
C ALA A 25 -2.71 -18.96 50.24
N PHE A 26 -2.89 -20.27 50.13
CA PHE A 26 -4.19 -20.88 49.88
C PHE A 26 -5.16 -20.47 51.00
N LEU A 27 -6.24 -19.81 50.67
CA LEU A 27 -7.48 -19.98 51.44
C LEU A 27 -8.70 -19.79 50.53
N CYS A 28 -9.55 -20.80 50.60
CA CYS A 28 -10.83 -20.96 49.94
C CYS A 28 -11.74 -19.74 50.05
N ILE A 29 -12.38 -19.34 48.91
CA ILE A 29 -13.77 -18.89 48.93
C ILE A 29 -14.44 -19.43 47.68
N MET A 30 -15.23 -20.50 47.87
CA MET A 30 -16.28 -20.93 46.96
C MET A 30 -17.39 -19.89 47.05
N VAL A 31 -17.55 -19.06 46.03
CA VAL A 31 -18.78 -18.30 45.80
C VAL A 31 -19.30 -18.67 44.41
N ALA A 32 -20.36 -19.45 44.45
CA ALA A 32 -21.19 -19.73 43.29
C ALA A 32 -21.83 -18.42 42.83
N ILE A 33 -21.45 -17.96 41.60
CA ILE A 33 -22.22 -16.96 40.86
C ILE A 33 -22.68 -17.61 39.58
N ALA A 34 -23.99 -17.96 39.62
CA ALA A 34 -24.76 -18.39 38.48
C ALA A 34 -24.77 -17.32 37.39
N GLY A 35 -24.54 -17.74 36.16
CA GLY A 35 -25.22 -17.32 34.97
C GLY A 35 -25.21 -15.83 34.64
N MET A 36 -24.17 -15.35 33.94
CA MET A 36 -24.35 -14.39 32.89
C MET A 36 -23.50 -14.85 31.72
N SER A 37 -24.15 -15.61 30.84
CA SER A 37 -23.63 -15.89 29.48
C SER A 37 -23.58 -14.57 28.73
N GLY A 38 -22.57 -13.76 29.01
CA GLY A 38 -22.16 -12.69 28.16
C GLY A 38 -21.75 -13.32 26.83
N ARG A 39 -22.65 -13.26 25.84
CA ARG A 39 -22.26 -13.43 24.45
C ARG A 39 -21.21 -12.34 24.20
N SER A 40 -19.93 -12.69 24.34
CA SER A 40 -18.88 -12.01 23.64
C SER A 40 -19.22 -12.17 22.17
N SER A 41 -19.85 -11.16 21.58
CA SER A 41 -19.82 -10.94 20.16
C SER A 41 -18.34 -10.81 19.83
N ALA A 42 -17.72 -11.94 19.49
CA ALA A 42 -16.51 -11.91 18.71
C ALA A 42 -16.90 -11.07 17.50
N GLU A 43 -16.44 -9.83 17.47
CA GLU A 43 -16.45 -8.97 16.32
C GLU A 43 -15.67 -9.77 15.27
N SER A 44 -16.44 -10.51 14.47
CA SER A 44 -15.97 -11.17 13.27
C SER A 44 -15.34 -10.02 12.47
N THR A 45 -14.03 -9.87 12.56
CA THR A 45 -13.23 -9.16 11.55
C THR A 45 -13.52 -9.91 10.27
N GLY A 46 -14.58 -9.44 9.58
CA GLY A 46 -15.03 -9.99 8.32
C GLY A 46 -13.82 -9.99 7.39
N SER A 47 -13.36 -11.19 7.05
CA SER A 47 -12.41 -11.49 5.98
C SER A 47 -13.05 -11.15 4.62
N GLY A 48 -13.64 -9.98 4.52
CA GLY A 48 -14.10 -9.42 3.26
C GLY A 48 -12.91 -8.82 2.51
N ALA A 49 -12.92 -8.94 1.19
CA ALA A 49 -11.92 -8.31 0.34
C ALA A 49 -11.84 -6.80 0.65
N VAL A 50 -10.62 -6.26 0.72
CA VAL A 50 -10.37 -4.84 0.98
C VAL A 50 -10.86 -4.01 -0.20
N LYS A 51 -11.70 -3.02 0.04
CA LYS A 51 -12.18 -2.11 -1.00
C LYS A 51 -11.07 -1.15 -1.42
N ILE A 52 -10.63 -1.24 -2.66
CA ILE A 52 -9.55 -0.40 -3.20
C ILE A 52 -10.02 0.37 -4.43
N ALA A 53 -9.73 1.68 -4.46
CA ALA A 53 -9.90 2.52 -5.64
C ALA A 53 -8.56 2.59 -6.39
N VAL A 54 -8.54 2.11 -7.63
CA VAL A 54 -7.36 2.14 -8.50
C VAL A 54 -7.55 3.25 -9.51
N PHE A 55 -6.77 4.32 -9.36
CA PHE A 55 -6.77 5.45 -10.30
C PHE A 55 -6.01 5.11 -11.58
N GLU A 56 -6.20 5.92 -12.61
CA GLU A 56 -5.48 5.76 -13.86
C GLU A 56 -3.97 5.93 -13.64
N PHE A 57 -3.20 5.10 -14.33
CA PHE A 57 -1.75 5.21 -14.31
C PHE A 57 -1.31 6.50 -14.99
N GLU A 58 -0.32 7.16 -14.41
CA GLU A 58 0.24 8.40 -14.93
C GLU A 58 1.60 8.15 -15.59
N LEU A 59 1.89 8.87 -16.67
CA LEU A 59 3.21 8.87 -17.29
C LEU A 59 4.07 9.97 -16.67
N GLU A 60 5.26 9.59 -16.27
CA GLU A 60 6.38 10.48 -16.03
C GLU A 60 7.44 10.21 -17.11
N ASP A 61 7.57 11.11 -18.06
CA ASP A 61 8.51 10.94 -19.17
C ASP A 61 9.78 11.73 -18.87
N ALA A 62 10.84 11.02 -18.53
CA ALA A 62 12.16 11.59 -18.26
C ALA A 62 13.06 11.64 -19.52
N THR A 63 12.53 11.27 -20.69
CA THR A 63 13.32 11.31 -21.92
C THR A 63 13.53 12.75 -22.40
N PRO A 64 14.70 13.06 -23.02
CA PRO A 64 14.93 14.39 -23.58
C PRO A 64 13.90 14.78 -24.66
N ALA A 65 13.28 13.79 -25.32
CA ALA A 65 12.28 14.03 -26.36
C ALA A 65 10.94 14.54 -25.77
N ALA A 66 10.62 14.23 -24.54
CA ALA A 66 9.37 14.64 -23.88
C ALA A 66 9.21 16.16 -23.81
N GLU A 67 10.32 16.88 -23.69
CA GLU A 67 10.33 18.33 -23.62
C GLU A 67 9.94 19.00 -24.94
N TYR A 68 10.21 18.34 -26.08
CA TYR A 68 10.03 18.91 -27.42
C TYR A 68 8.79 18.43 -28.16
N VAL A 69 8.34 17.21 -27.89
CA VAL A 69 7.29 16.53 -28.65
C VAL A 69 5.94 16.51 -27.93
N GLY A 70 5.94 16.76 -26.64
CA GLY A 70 4.76 16.56 -25.78
C GLY A 70 4.43 15.08 -25.61
N LYS A 71 3.34 14.80 -24.87
CA LYS A 71 2.89 13.44 -24.61
C LYS A 71 2.28 12.81 -25.86
N PRO A 72 2.82 11.69 -26.38
CA PRO A 72 2.20 10.99 -27.50
C PRO A 72 0.81 10.46 -27.14
N THR A 73 -0.16 10.53 -28.04
CA THR A 73 -1.52 10.00 -27.84
C THR A 73 -1.55 8.48 -27.60
N THR A 74 -0.57 7.75 -28.15
CA THR A 74 -0.40 6.30 -27.92
C THR A 74 -0.13 5.95 -26.47
N SER A 75 0.55 6.84 -25.72
CA SER A 75 0.83 6.63 -24.30
C SER A 75 -0.44 6.54 -23.47
N ASP A 76 -1.51 7.24 -23.83
CA ASP A 76 -2.79 7.22 -23.08
C ASP A 76 -3.45 5.84 -23.17
N GLU A 77 -3.46 5.22 -24.35
CA GLU A 77 -4.00 3.85 -24.49
C GLU A 77 -3.16 2.82 -23.71
N SER A 78 -1.84 2.98 -23.70
CA SER A 78 -0.94 2.09 -22.96
C SER A 78 -1.09 2.25 -21.44
N LEU A 79 -1.30 3.47 -20.95
CA LEU A 79 -1.61 3.74 -19.55
C LEU A 79 -2.96 3.17 -19.14
N GLN A 80 -3.97 3.28 -20.02
CA GLN A 80 -5.27 2.66 -19.78
C GLN A 80 -5.15 1.14 -19.68
N LYS A 81 -4.41 0.48 -20.59
CA LYS A 81 -4.13 -0.96 -20.53
C LYS A 81 -3.39 -1.35 -19.24
N ALA A 82 -2.44 -0.53 -18.79
CA ALA A 82 -1.75 -0.72 -17.53
C ALA A 82 -2.70 -0.63 -16.33
N THR A 83 -3.61 0.34 -16.34
CA THR A 83 -4.65 0.51 -15.31
C THR A 83 -5.59 -0.68 -15.24
N VAL A 84 -6.07 -1.14 -16.39
CA VAL A 84 -6.93 -2.34 -16.49
C VAL A 84 -6.20 -3.56 -15.95
N ALA A 85 -4.94 -3.74 -16.36
CA ALA A 85 -4.11 -4.85 -15.89
C ALA A 85 -3.92 -4.85 -14.36
N ALA A 86 -3.77 -3.67 -13.75
CA ALA A 86 -3.70 -3.53 -12.30
C ALA A 86 -5.01 -3.95 -11.61
N ARG A 87 -6.14 -3.44 -12.11
CA ARG A 87 -7.47 -3.76 -11.57
C ARG A 87 -7.77 -5.25 -11.66
N GLU A 88 -7.50 -5.87 -12.80
CA GLU A 88 -7.69 -7.31 -13.02
C GLU A 88 -6.83 -8.15 -12.07
N GLN A 89 -5.54 -7.79 -11.93
CA GLN A 89 -4.61 -8.53 -11.09
C GLN A 89 -4.99 -8.45 -9.60
N LEU A 90 -5.42 -7.28 -9.13
CA LEU A 90 -5.87 -7.08 -7.75
C LEU A 90 -7.20 -7.82 -7.51
N ALA A 91 -8.19 -7.66 -8.38
CA ALA A 91 -9.48 -8.34 -8.27
C ALA A 91 -9.32 -9.86 -8.29
N GLY A 92 -8.49 -10.39 -9.19
CA GLY A 92 -8.24 -11.83 -9.34
C GLY A 92 -7.53 -12.46 -8.13
N SER A 93 -6.92 -11.66 -7.26
CA SER A 93 -6.26 -12.13 -6.04
C SER A 93 -7.23 -12.56 -4.93
N GLY A 94 -8.48 -12.13 -4.98
CA GLY A 94 -9.46 -12.30 -3.90
C GLY A 94 -9.20 -11.45 -2.65
N ARG A 95 -8.06 -10.76 -2.55
CA ARG A 95 -7.73 -9.86 -1.44
C ARG A 95 -8.39 -8.50 -1.57
N TYR A 96 -8.69 -8.08 -2.80
CA TYR A 96 -9.19 -6.75 -3.10
C TYR A 96 -10.53 -6.79 -3.84
N SER A 97 -11.40 -5.84 -3.52
CA SER A 97 -12.62 -5.51 -4.26
C SER A 97 -12.45 -4.14 -4.89
N ILE A 98 -12.49 -4.06 -6.21
CA ILE A 98 -12.26 -2.81 -6.93
C ILE A 98 -13.48 -1.90 -6.79
N VAL A 99 -13.24 -0.67 -6.34
CA VAL A 99 -14.23 0.40 -6.31
C VAL A 99 -14.11 1.21 -7.60
N SER A 100 -15.24 1.43 -8.31
CA SER A 100 -15.23 2.28 -9.51
C SER A 100 -14.84 3.72 -9.15
N VAL A 101 -14.02 4.31 -10.00
CA VAL A 101 -13.61 5.73 -9.92
C VAL A 101 -14.38 6.61 -10.91
N ASP A 102 -15.31 6.03 -11.69
CA ASP A 102 -16.03 6.73 -12.77
C ASP A 102 -16.98 7.83 -12.28
N GLY A 103 -17.33 7.82 -10.99
CA GLY A 103 -18.19 8.85 -10.36
C GLY A 103 -17.43 10.07 -9.82
N VAL A 104 -16.12 10.13 -10.02
CA VAL A 104 -15.31 11.28 -9.60
C VAL A 104 -15.44 12.36 -10.64
N ASP A 105 -15.68 13.60 -10.17
CA ASP A 105 -15.64 14.77 -11.04
C ASP A 105 -14.30 14.79 -11.79
N ALA A 106 -14.36 14.67 -13.11
CA ALA A 106 -13.21 14.57 -13.99
C ALA A 106 -12.19 15.71 -13.74
N THR A 107 -12.68 16.90 -13.36
CA THR A 107 -11.83 18.04 -13.02
C THR A 107 -10.96 17.82 -11.79
N GLN A 108 -11.35 16.92 -10.88
CA GLN A 108 -10.55 16.59 -9.70
C GLN A 108 -9.43 15.60 -9.99
N VAL A 109 -9.57 14.80 -11.04
CA VAL A 109 -8.64 13.71 -11.38
C VAL A 109 -7.81 14.05 -12.61
N HIS A 110 -8.42 14.68 -13.65
CA HIS A 110 -7.75 14.97 -14.91
C HIS A 110 -6.90 16.24 -14.89
N ASP A 111 -7.32 17.25 -14.10
CA ASP A 111 -6.59 18.53 -14.05
C ASP A 111 -5.42 18.49 -13.04
N ARG A 112 -5.31 17.43 -12.24
CA ARG A 112 -4.25 17.27 -11.24
C ARG A 112 -3.55 15.94 -11.44
N THR A 113 -2.25 15.99 -11.65
CA THR A 113 -1.41 14.79 -11.53
C THR A 113 -1.48 14.30 -10.09
N LEU A 114 -2.11 13.13 -9.88
CA LEU A 114 -2.31 12.57 -8.55
C LEU A 114 -0.98 12.25 -7.85
N ARG A 115 0.06 11.92 -8.63
CA ARG A 115 1.41 11.69 -8.09
C ARG A 115 2.02 12.90 -7.38
N ASN A 116 1.57 14.12 -7.71
CA ASN A 116 2.14 15.36 -7.17
C ASN A 116 1.26 15.98 -6.07
N CYS A 117 0.17 15.36 -5.68
CA CYS A 117 -0.77 15.94 -4.73
C CYS A 117 -0.63 15.44 -3.29
N ASP A 118 0.40 14.65 -3.01
CA ASP A 118 0.73 14.14 -1.67
C ASP A 118 -0.45 13.52 -0.90
N GLY A 119 -1.18 12.60 -1.56
CA GLY A 119 -2.23 11.79 -0.93
C GLY A 119 -3.66 12.30 -1.15
N CYS A 120 -3.90 13.24 -2.07
CA CYS A 120 -5.27 13.68 -2.41
C CYS A 120 -6.11 12.51 -2.95
N GLU A 121 -5.49 11.52 -3.60
CA GLU A 121 -6.16 10.31 -4.09
C GLU A 121 -6.83 9.52 -2.96
N ALA A 122 -6.23 9.50 -1.76
CA ALA A 122 -6.81 8.83 -0.60
C ALA A 122 -8.11 9.50 -0.16
N ALA A 123 -8.15 10.85 -0.16
CA ALA A 123 -9.34 11.59 0.18
C ALA A 123 -10.46 11.40 -0.86
N ILE A 124 -10.12 11.30 -2.15
CA ILE A 124 -11.06 11.00 -3.24
C ILE A 124 -11.60 9.58 -3.07
N ALA A 125 -10.72 8.59 -2.92
CA ALA A 125 -11.09 7.20 -2.75
C ALA A 125 -12.01 6.96 -1.53
N ARG A 126 -11.77 7.67 -0.44
CA ARG A 126 -12.64 7.64 0.75
C ARG A 126 -14.06 8.09 0.44
N LYS A 127 -14.23 9.14 -0.35
CA LYS A 127 -15.58 9.62 -0.77
C LYS A 127 -16.31 8.58 -1.61
N LEU A 128 -15.58 7.73 -2.34
CA LEU A 128 -16.13 6.62 -3.10
C LEU A 128 -16.40 5.36 -2.25
N GLY A 129 -16.10 5.39 -0.96
CA GLY A 129 -16.28 4.26 -0.05
C GLY A 129 -15.18 3.21 -0.12
N ALA A 130 -14.03 3.53 -0.71
CA ALA A 130 -12.85 2.67 -0.69
C ALA A 130 -12.10 2.80 0.64
N GLN A 131 -11.51 1.70 1.10
CA GLN A 131 -10.65 1.64 2.30
C GLN A 131 -9.20 1.97 1.95
N GLN A 132 -8.81 1.70 0.71
CA GLN A 132 -7.48 1.98 0.19
C GLN A 132 -7.57 2.68 -1.16
N SER A 133 -6.56 3.48 -1.47
CA SER A 133 -6.33 4.07 -2.79
C SER A 133 -5.05 3.53 -3.38
N MET A 134 -5.00 3.39 -4.70
CA MET A 134 -3.79 3.05 -5.44
C MET A 134 -3.59 4.01 -6.58
N ILE A 135 -2.40 4.58 -6.66
CA ILE A 135 -1.90 5.27 -7.84
C ILE A 135 -0.77 4.45 -8.46
N GLY A 136 -0.67 4.50 -9.78
CA GLY A 136 0.40 3.89 -10.53
C GLY A 136 1.11 4.93 -11.40
N ILE A 137 2.43 4.85 -11.46
CA ILE A 137 3.27 5.75 -12.23
C ILE A 137 4.15 4.90 -13.14
N VAL A 138 4.09 5.18 -14.43
CA VAL A 138 5.07 4.66 -15.40
C VAL A 138 6.07 5.77 -15.65
N ASN A 139 7.31 5.56 -15.19
CA ASN A 139 8.42 6.45 -15.48
C ASN A 139 9.19 5.91 -16.68
N ARG A 140 9.14 6.61 -17.80
CA ARG A 140 9.90 6.28 -19.01
C ARG A 140 11.30 6.86 -18.88
N ALA A 141 12.29 6.00 -18.65
CA ALA A 141 13.69 6.40 -18.57
C ALA A 141 14.34 6.53 -19.95
N THR A 142 14.02 5.60 -20.86
CA THR A 142 14.45 5.58 -22.25
C THR A 142 13.30 5.10 -23.15
N GLN A 143 13.55 4.92 -24.45
CA GLN A 143 12.55 4.31 -25.33
C GLN A 143 12.30 2.82 -25.04
N THR A 144 13.24 2.16 -24.38
CA THR A 144 13.24 0.70 -24.16
C THR A 144 13.33 0.32 -22.68
N ASP A 145 13.37 1.29 -21.78
CA ASP A 145 13.45 1.04 -20.34
C ASP A 145 12.50 1.95 -19.59
N TYR A 146 11.76 1.34 -18.64
CA TYR A 146 10.81 2.05 -17.82
C TYR A 146 10.75 1.47 -16.40
N TYR A 147 10.35 2.30 -15.48
CA TYR A 147 10.02 1.90 -14.10
C TYR A 147 8.51 1.96 -13.92
N VAL A 148 7.98 0.99 -13.20
CA VAL A 148 6.61 1.07 -12.70
C VAL A 148 6.67 1.25 -11.20
N THR A 149 6.02 2.28 -10.71
CA THR A 149 5.83 2.52 -9.27
C THR A 149 4.36 2.44 -8.95
N VAL A 150 4.02 1.70 -7.90
CA VAL A 150 2.67 1.66 -7.31
C VAL A 150 2.75 2.14 -5.88
N VAL A 151 1.81 2.99 -5.49
CA VAL A 151 1.65 3.46 -4.11
C VAL A 151 0.24 3.15 -3.65
N ILE A 152 0.11 2.44 -2.54
CA ILE A 152 -1.17 2.14 -1.88
C ILE A 152 -1.21 2.90 -0.57
N ARG A 153 -2.33 3.64 -0.35
CA ARG A 153 -2.56 4.39 0.89
C ARG A 153 -3.84 3.95 1.59
N ASP A 154 -3.85 4.05 2.89
CA ASP A 154 -5.06 4.00 3.70
C ASP A 154 -5.87 5.28 3.51
N THR A 155 -7.15 5.17 3.18
CA THR A 155 -7.98 6.32 2.84
C THR A 155 -8.41 7.14 4.06
N ASN A 156 -8.38 6.58 5.27
CA ASN A 156 -8.76 7.28 6.49
C ASN A 156 -7.60 8.11 7.04
N THR A 157 -6.39 7.55 6.99
CA THR A 157 -5.20 8.16 7.60
C THR A 157 -4.31 8.87 6.60
N GLY A 158 -4.44 8.57 5.29
CA GLY A 158 -3.55 9.05 4.23
C GLY A 158 -2.16 8.41 4.24
N LYS A 159 -1.90 7.49 5.18
CA LYS A 159 -0.58 6.84 5.28
C LYS A 159 -0.34 5.89 4.12
N ILE A 160 0.89 5.89 3.62
CA ILE A 160 1.36 4.88 2.68
C ILE A 160 1.41 3.54 3.41
N LEU A 161 0.65 2.57 2.90
CA LEU A 161 0.67 1.19 3.35
C LEU A 161 1.72 0.40 2.59
N GLU A 162 1.88 0.72 1.31
CA GLU A 162 2.77 0.02 0.42
C GLU A 162 3.27 0.96 -0.68
N SER A 163 4.55 0.81 -1.05
CA SER A 163 5.18 1.49 -2.18
C SER A 163 6.18 0.53 -2.81
N GLN A 164 5.91 0.13 -4.05
CA GLN A 164 6.73 -0.82 -4.79
C GLN A 164 7.17 -0.21 -6.12
N THR A 165 8.42 -0.44 -6.48
CA THR A 165 8.98 0.00 -7.76
C THR A 165 9.79 -1.12 -8.40
N ALA A 166 9.56 -1.35 -9.68
CA ALA A 166 10.36 -2.30 -10.45
C ALA A 166 10.74 -1.73 -11.82
N ASN A 167 11.91 -2.12 -12.31
CA ASN A 167 12.40 -1.79 -13.64
C ASN A 167 12.02 -2.89 -14.63
N PHE A 168 11.65 -2.50 -15.82
CA PHE A 168 11.31 -3.40 -16.91
C PHE A 168 11.92 -2.89 -18.23
N ALA A 169 12.36 -3.83 -19.06
CA ALA A 169 12.76 -3.56 -20.45
C ALA A 169 11.54 -3.66 -21.35
N GLY A 170 11.48 -2.84 -22.38
CA GLY A 170 10.43 -2.81 -23.41
C GLY A 170 9.89 -1.42 -23.66
N GLY A 171 9.06 -1.30 -24.68
CA GLY A 171 8.34 -0.08 -25.01
C GLY A 171 6.98 0.01 -24.32
N GLU A 172 6.15 0.93 -24.81
CA GLU A 172 4.81 1.18 -24.23
C GLU A 172 3.90 -0.05 -24.23
N GLU A 173 4.08 -0.95 -25.19
CA GLU A 173 3.33 -2.21 -25.27
C GLU A 173 3.61 -3.15 -24.10
N GLY A 174 4.76 -2.99 -23.43
CA GLY A 174 5.19 -3.78 -22.27
C GLY A 174 4.59 -3.30 -20.93
N TRP A 175 4.06 -2.08 -20.84
CA TRP A 175 3.68 -1.47 -19.56
C TRP A 175 2.63 -2.29 -18.78
N ALA A 176 1.59 -2.74 -19.47
CA ALA A 176 0.57 -3.59 -18.83
C ALA A 176 1.15 -4.90 -18.27
N SER A 177 2.12 -5.49 -18.97
CA SER A 177 2.81 -6.70 -18.50
C SER A 177 3.69 -6.41 -17.28
N GLY A 178 4.44 -5.31 -17.30
CA GLY A 178 5.25 -4.87 -16.18
C GLY A 178 4.41 -4.61 -14.93
N VAL A 179 3.25 -3.96 -15.08
CA VAL A 179 2.30 -3.73 -13.98
C VAL A 179 1.80 -5.05 -13.39
N ARG A 180 1.39 -6.03 -14.23
CA ARG A 180 0.97 -7.35 -13.73
C ARG A 180 2.08 -8.03 -12.94
N MET A 181 3.31 -8.00 -13.45
CA MET A 181 4.46 -8.61 -12.78
C MET A 181 4.76 -7.95 -11.44
N LEU A 182 4.77 -6.62 -11.39
CA LEU A 182 4.97 -5.87 -10.15
C LEU A 182 3.92 -6.23 -9.10
N ILE A 183 2.63 -6.13 -9.46
CA ILE A 183 1.53 -6.42 -8.53
C ILE A 183 1.59 -7.86 -8.07
N LYS A 184 1.74 -8.82 -8.99
CA LYS A 184 1.76 -10.23 -8.65
C LYS A 184 2.90 -10.60 -7.71
N HIS A 185 4.09 -10.07 -7.92
CA HIS A 185 5.30 -10.54 -7.24
C HIS A 185 5.78 -9.63 -6.10
N GLN A 186 5.25 -8.41 -5.97
CA GLN A 186 5.67 -7.49 -4.91
C GLN A 186 4.51 -7.00 -4.04
N VAL A 187 3.32 -6.79 -4.63
CA VAL A 187 2.15 -6.32 -3.86
C VAL A 187 1.36 -7.48 -3.25
N LEU A 188 1.17 -8.56 -3.96
CA LEU A 188 0.30 -9.67 -3.54
C LEU A 188 1.02 -10.75 -2.71
N VAL A 189 2.34 -10.72 -2.61
CA VAL A 189 3.14 -11.75 -1.93
C VAL A 189 3.30 -11.48 -0.42
N GLN A 190 2.92 -10.29 0.05
CA GLN A 190 3.02 -9.91 1.47
C GLN A 190 1.90 -10.49 2.33
#